data_8976b9bafa2bd1c94258eaac75db6c60
#
_entry.id   8976b9bafa2bd1c94258eaac75db6c60
#
_cell.length_a   1.000
_cell.length_b   1.000
_cell.length_c   1.000
_cell.angle_alpha   90.00
_cell.angle_beta   90.00
_cell.angle_gamma   90.00
#
_symmetry.space_group_name_H-M   'P 1'
#
loop_
_entity.id
_entity.type
_entity.pdbx_description
1 polymer ?
#
loop_
_entity_poly.entity_id
_entity_poly.type
_entity_poly.pdbx_seq_one_letter_code
_entity_poly.pdbx_strand_id
1 'polypeptide(L)'
;MKKKLIKSYAKINLSLNILGREKTNFHKIQSIVSYVKLHDKIYIEPIIKEHHIVKFKGPFSKNIKNDSISKLLKILDKKNLIKKKFKILIQKNIPQKSGLGGGSMNAGSVLSFFIKNKIVRISKNEIVNICNEIGSDVLLGMDRKNSIILNKRKIEKFNTKIGLYVVLIKPKIGCSTREIYKRSKNFSKNQIKISKNIFKIESLKSAKNDLEQPAFNLYPILRKLKTFLSDVEQVKFVRMTGSGSTIVAYFLNRKPAVNALKLARKNFKNYWSILSKTI
;
A
#
# COMPACT_ATOMS: atom_id res chain seq x y z
N MET A 1 -19.01 20.49 -12.39
CA MET A 1 -17.66 19.87 -12.53
C MET A 1 -17.79 18.73 -13.53
N LYS A 2 -16.92 18.69 -14.57
CA LYS A 2 -16.88 17.56 -15.52
C LYS A 2 -16.23 16.34 -14.83
N LYS A 3 -16.44 15.13 -15.39
CA LYS A 3 -15.78 13.88 -14.98
C LYS A 3 -14.27 14.03 -14.90
N LYS A 4 -13.65 13.64 -13.79
CA LYS A 4 -12.21 13.71 -13.54
C LYS A 4 -11.61 12.33 -13.35
N LEU A 5 -10.38 12.16 -13.83
CA LEU A 5 -9.57 10.95 -13.65
C LEU A 5 -8.42 11.25 -12.68
N ILE A 6 -8.29 10.42 -11.65
CA ILE A 6 -7.11 10.42 -10.78
C ILE A 6 -6.45 9.03 -10.76
N LYS A 7 -5.16 8.99 -10.48
CA LYS A 7 -4.37 7.75 -10.33
C LYS A 7 -4.08 7.54 -8.84
N SER A 8 -4.44 6.36 -8.33
CA SER A 8 -4.15 5.94 -6.97
C SER A 8 -3.05 4.88 -6.99
N TYR A 9 -1.85 5.25 -6.58
CA TYR A 9 -0.65 4.43 -6.71
C TYR A 9 -0.55 3.39 -5.58
N ALA A 10 -0.04 2.21 -5.91
CA ALA A 10 0.27 1.18 -4.92
C ALA A 10 1.42 1.63 -4.02
N LYS A 11 1.30 1.37 -2.71
CA LYS A 11 2.41 1.53 -1.78
C LYS A 11 3.17 0.21 -1.61
N ILE A 12 4.43 0.32 -1.27
CA ILE A 12 5.25 -0.79 -0.81
C ILE A 12 5.93 -0.44 0.51
N ASN A 13 6.03 -1.41 1.42
CA ASN A 13 6.82 -1.25 2.63
C ASN A 13 8.26 -1.68 2.32
N LEU A 14 9.19 -0.73 2.40
CA LEU A 14 10.63 -0.97 2.27
C LEU A 14 11.21 -1.51 3.58
N SER A 15 10.56 -1.24 4.72
CA SER A 15 10.75 -1.92 5.99
C SER A 15 9.44 -1.94 6.78
N LEU A 16 9.34 -2.83 7.76
CA LEU A 16 8.28 -2.81 8.76
C LEU A 16 8.82 -3.39 10.06
N ASN A 17 8.97 -2.54 11.07
CA ASN A 17 9.46 -2.92 12.40
C ASN A 17 8.29 -2.93 13.37
N ILE A 18 8.18 -3.98 14.18
CA ILE A 18 7.23 -4.07 15.27
C ILE A 18 7.99 -3.78 16.55
N LEU A 19 7.69 -2.67 17.22
CA LEU A 19 8.39 -2.20 18.43
C LEU A 19 7.76 -2.67 19.73
N GLY A 20 6.60 -3.32 19.68
CA GLY A 20 5.85 -3.74 20.85
C GLY A 20 4.35 -3.69 20.64
N ARG A 21 3.60 -3.74 21.73
CA ARG A 21 2.13 -3.59 21.75
C ARG A 21 1.74 -2.30 22.45
N GLU A 22 0.69 -1.66 21.98
CA GLU A 22 0.02 -0.55 22.66
C GLU A 22 -0.91 -1.11 23.76
N LYS A 23 -1.31 -0.28 24.72
CA LYS A 23 -2.32 -0.65 25.75
C LYS A 23 -3.64 -1.16 25.13
N THR A 24 -3.95 -0.75 23.92
CA THR A 24 -5.13 -1.15 23.13
C THR A 24 -4.94 -2.47 22.36
N ASN A 25 -3.92 -3.27 22.66
CA ASN A 25 -3.53 -4.51 21.98
C ASN A 25 -3.15 -4.34 20.49
N PHE A 26 -3.08 -3.11 19.95
CA PHE A 26 -2.51 -2.88 18.65
C PHE A 26 -0.97 -2.91 18.70
N HIS A 27 -0.35 -3.32 17.60
CA HIS A 27 1.10 -3.30 17.51
C HIS A 27 1.61 -1.88 17.24
N LYS A 28 2.63 -1.48 17.98
CA LYS A 28 3.40 -0.26 17.74
C LYS A 28 4.37 -0.55 16.61
N ILE A 29 4.16 0.07 15.46
CA ILE A 29 4.94 -0.17 14.24
C ILE A 29 5.67 1.07 13.78
N GLN A 30 6.83 0.85 13.15
CA GLN A 30 7.50 1.81 12.30
C GLN A 30 7.72 1.21 10.91
N SER A 31 7.66 2.01 9.86
CA SER A 31 7.82 1.49 8.50
C SER A 31 8.35 2.56 7.55
N ILE A 32 9.24 2.17 6.65
CA ILE A 32 9.63 2.97 5.50
C ILE A 32 8.71 2.58 4.35
N VAL A 33 8.02 3.56 3.79
CA VAL A 33 7.04 3.38 2.73
C VAL A 33 7.43 4.14 1.48
N SER A 34 7.29 3.50 0.34
CA SER A 34 7.43 4.10 -0.99
C SER A 34 6.24 3.73 -1.87
N TYR A 35 6.18 4.32 -3.05
CA TYR A 35 5.12 4.06 -4.04
C TYR A 35 5.74 3.54 -5.33
N VAL A 36 4.93 2.80 -6.09
CA VAL A 36 5.33 2.25 -7.39
C VAL A 36 4.39 2.72 -8.49
N LYS A 37 4.84 2.68 -9.75
CA LYS A 37 4.03 3.12 -10.91
C LYS A 37 2.73 2.33 -11.11
N LEU A 38 2.60 1.13 -10.52
CA LEU A 38 1.32 0.40 -10.49
C LEU A 38 0.25 1.23 -9.78
N HIS A 39 -0.91 1.41 -10.40
CA HIS A 39 -1.99 2.24 -9.85
C HIS A 39 -3.38 1.77 -10.29
N ASP A 40 -4.38 2.03 -9.45
CA ASP A 40 -5.78 2.02 -9.83
C ASP A 40 -6.12 3.35 -10.52
N LYS A 41 -7.08 3.34 -11.47
CA LYS A 41 -7.64 4.55 -12.08
C LYS A 41 -9.00 4.82 -11.44
N ILE A 42 -9.23 6.05 -10.98
CA ILE A 42 -10.47 6.45 -10.32
C ILE A 42 -11.10 7.59 -11.11
N TYR A 43 -12.29 7.35 -11.61
CA TYR A 43 -13.11 8.33 -12.30
C TYR A 43 -14.15 8.87 -11.34
N ILE A 44 -14.20 10.20 -11.20
CA ILE A 44 -15.07 10.90 -10.24
C ILE A 44 -15.93 11.89 -11.02
N GLU A 45 -17.24 11.77 -10.91
CA GLU A 45 -18.19 12.70 -11.51
C GLU A 45 -19.31 13.07 -10.50
N PRO A 46 -19.73 14.34 -10.40
CA PRO A 46 -20.88 14.72 -9.61
C PRO A 46 -22.16 14.18 -10.27
N ILE A 47 -23.14 13.84 -9.46
CA ILE A 47 -24.45 13.36 -9.91
C ILE A 47 -25.57 14.04 -9.13
N ILE A 48 -26.75 14.13 -9.76
CA ILE A 48 -27.99 14.59 -9.12
C ILE A 48 -28.74 13.34 -8.66
N LYS A 49 -28.41 12.85 -7.47
CA LYS A 49 -29.02 11.67 -6.84
C LYS A 49 -28.98 11.82 -5.32
N GLU A 50 -29.82 11.06 -4.61
CA GLU A 50 -29.84 11.06 -3.13
C GLU A 50 -28.60 10.41 -2.52
N HIS A 51 -27.99 9.44 -3.21
CA HIS A 51 -26.87 8.65 -2.70
C HIS A 51 -25.66 8.65 -3.64
N HIS A 52 -24.47 8.48 -3.06
CA HIS A 52 -23.26 8.21 -3.84
C HIS A 52 -23.33 6.85 -4.52
N ILE A 53 -22.69 6.73 -5.69
CA ILE A 53 -22.56 5.48 -6.44
C ILE A 53 -21.09 5.12 -6.53
N VAL A 54 -20.70 3.96 -5.98
CA VAL A 54 -19.34 3.41 -6.11
C VAL A 54 -19.40 2.12 -6.92
N LYS A 55 -18.65 2.08 -8.04
CA LYS A 55 -18.57 0.91 -8.91
C LYS A 55 -17.12 0.51 -9.15
N PHE A 56 -16.89 -0.79 -9.33
CA PHE A 56 -15.58 -1.35 -9.59
C PHE A 56 -15.58 -2.09 -10.92
N LYS A 57 -14.46 -1.97 -11.67
CA LYS A 57 -14.17 -2.75 -12.87
C LYS A 57 -12.70 -3.17 -12.91
N GLY A 58 -12.33 -4.05 -13.84
CA GLY A 58 -10.96 -4.52 -14.03
C GLY A 58 -10.69 -5.87 -13.34
N PRO A 59 -9.45 -6.38 -13.48
CA PRO A 59 -9.14 -7.78 -13.13
C PRO A 59 -9.30 -8.10 -11.64
N PHE A 60 -9.25 -7.09 -10.75
CA PHE A 60 -9.36 -7.27 -9.29
C PHE A 60 -10.61 -6.62 -8.69
N SER A 61 -11.69 -6.51 -9.49
CA SER A 61 -12.96 -5.88 -9.06
C SER A 61 -13.96 -6.84 -8.44
N LYS A 62 -13.77 -8.16 -8.55
CA LYS A 62 -14.72 -9.15 -8.04
C LYS A 62 -14.68 -9.23 -6.51
N ASN A 63 -15.84 -9.49 -5.88
CA ASN A 63 -15.98 -9.73 -4.44
C ASN A 63 -15.46 -8.63 -3.52
N ILE A 64 -15.53 -7.36 -3.94
CA ILE A 64 -15.20 -6.22 -3.09
C ILE A 64 -16.38 -5.95 -2.16
N LYS A 65 -16.21 -6.27 -0.87
CA LYS A 65 -17.16 -5.95 0.20
C LYS A 65 -16.54 -4.87 1.10
N ASN A 66 -17.38 -3.96 1.63
CA ASN A 66 -16.97 -2.93 2.60
C ASN A 66 -15.75 -2.11 2.15
N ASP A 67 -15.82 -1.59 0.93
CA ASP A 67 -14.70 -0.83 0.36
C ASP A 67 -14.45 0.50 1.08
N SER A 68 -13.17 0.91 1.07
CA SER A 68 -12.72 2.10 1.80
C SER A 68 -13.26 3.42 1.22
N ILE A 69 -13.65 3.48 -0.06
CA ILE A 69 -14.25 4.69 -0.67
C ILE A 69 -15.69 4.86 -0.19
N SER A 70 -16.49 3.79 -0.20
CA SER A 70 -17.85 3.84 0.33
C SER A 70 -17.84 4.21 1.82
N LYS A 71 -16.87 3.68 2.60
CA LYS A 71 -16.68 4.06 3.99
C LYS A 71 -16.34 5.55 4.14
N LEU A 72 -15.41 6.06 3.32
CA LEU A 72 -15.07 7.49 3.29
C LEU A 72 -16.31 8.36 3.02
N LEU A 73 -17.07 8.05 1.97
CA LEU A 73 -18.24 8.83 1.59
C LEU A 73 -19.31 8.84 2.69
N LYS A 74 -19.57 7.70 3.34
CA LYS A 74 -20.47 7.61 4.50
C LYS A 74 -20.01 8.49 5.66
N ILE A 75 -18.72 8.53 5.97
CA ILE A 75 -18.18 9.40 7.03
C ILE A 75 -18.36 10.87 6.67
N LEU A 76 -18.06 11.25 5.41
CA LEU A 76 -18.23 12.62 4.95
C LEU A 76 -19.69 13.08 4.96
N ASP A 77 -20.62 12.21 4.55
CA ASP A 77 -22.07 12.47 4.64
C ASP A 77 -22.53 12.63 6.09
N LYS A 78 -22.18 11.67 6.96
CA LYS A 78 -22.57 11.70 8.39
C LYS A 78 -22.10 12.97 9.10
N LYS A 79 -20.95 13.50 8.70
CA LYS A 79 -20.38 14.74 9.25
C LYS A 79 -20.82 16.02 8.51
N ASN A 80 -21.73 15.91 7.55
CA ASN A 80 -22.19 17.03 6.70
C ASN A 80 -21.03 17.77 5.97
N LEU A 81 -19.94 17.07 5.66
CA LEU A 81 -18.73 17.63 5.04
C LEU A 81 -18.81 17.64 3.51
N ILE A 82 -19.76 16.94 2.91
CA ILE A 82 -19.97 16.85 1.46
C ILE A 82 -21.44 17.09 1.11
N LYS A 83 -21.69 18.14 0.30
CA LYS A 83 -23.06 18.51 -0.08
C LYS A 83 -23.54 17.82 -1.37
N LYS A 84 -22.61 17.54 -2.29
CA LYS A 84 -22.92 16.92 -3.59
C LYS A 84 -22.70 15.43 -3.54
N LYS A 85 -23.49 14.69 -4.31
CA LYS A 85 -23.27 13.25 -4.50
C LYS A 85 -22.40 12.98 -5.71
N PHE A 86 -21.69 11.86 -5.68
CA PHE A 86 -20.70 11.50 -6.69
C PHE A 86 -20.89 10.06 -7.15
N LYS A 87 -20.66 9.85 -8.44
CA LYS A 87 -20.42 8.52 -9.01
C LYS A 87 -18.91 8.34 -9.13
N ILE A 88 -18.40 7.30 -8.47
CA ILE A 88 -16.97 6.96 -8.46
C ILE A 88 -16.82 5.57 -9.08
N LEU A 89 -16.11 5.51 -10.22
CA LEU A 89 -15.80 4.25 -10.90
C LEU A 89 -14.32 3.96 -10.75
N ILE A 90 -13.99 2.83 -10.14
CA ILE A 90 -12.62 2.40 -9.88
C ILE A 90 -12.23 1.25 -10.82
N GLN A 91 -11.23 1.49 -11.67
CA GLN A 91 -10.57 0.44 -12.43
C GLN A 91 -9.47 -0.18 -11.57
N LYS A 92 -9.73 -1.39 -11.05
CA LYS A 92 -8.85 -2.12 -10.14
C LYS A 92 -7.72 -2.84 -10.88
N ASN A 93 -6.51 -2.30 -10.78
CA ASN A 93 -5.28 -2.89 -11.30
C ASN A 93 -4.38 -3.42 -10.17
N ILE A 94 -4.64 -3.01 -8.92
CA ILE A 94 -3.92 -3.46 -7.73
C ILE A 94 -4.66 -4.66 -7.13
N PRO A 95 -4.01 -5.82 -6.97
CA PRO A 95 -4.63 -7.01 -6.39
C PRO A 95 -5.13 -6.78 -4.97
N GLN A 96 -6.25 -7.43 -4.62
CA GLN A 96 -6.77 -7.41 -3.25
C GLN A 96 -5.90 -8.27 -2.32
N LYS A 97 -5.90 -7.96 -1.01
CA LYS A 97 -5.17 -8.71 0.04
C LYS A 97 -3.70 -8.98 -0.35
N SER A 98 -3.03 -7.94 -0.86
CA SER A 98 -1.70 -8.03 -1.46
C SER A 98 -0.59 -7.33 -0.65
N GLY A 99 -0.93 -6.60 0.41
CA GLY A 99 0.04 -5.74 1.12
C GLY A 99 0.37 -4.42 0.38
N LEU A 100 -0.23 -4.19 -0.81
CA LEU A 100 0.02 -3.01 -1.67
C LEU A 100 -0.89 -1.80 -1.35
N GLY A 101 -1.76 -1.92 -0.36
CA GLY A 101 -2.59 -0.82 0.15
C GLY A 101 -3.71 -0.33 -0.79
N GLY A 102 -4.06 -1.08 -1.86
CA GLY A 102 -4.93 -0.58 -2.92
C GLY A 102 -6.23 0.12 -2.46
N GLY A 103 -6.97 -0.46 -1.52
CA GLY A 103 -8.20 0.16 -0.99
C GLY A 103 -7.93 1.44 -0.20
N SER A 104 -6.96 1.41 0.70
CA SER A 104 -6.59 2.58 1.52
C SER A 104 -6.04 3.72 0.66
N MET A 105 -5.18 3.39 -0.33
CA MET A 105 -4.66 4.38 -1.27
C MET A 105 -5.79 5.02 -2.08
N ASN A 106 -6.80 4.25 -2.49
CA ASN A 106 -7.95 4.77 -3.21
C ASN A 106 -8.75 5.77 -2.37
N ALA A 107 -9.07 5.44 -1.12
CA ALA A 107 -9.79 6.34 -0.22
C ALA A 107 -9.00 7.63 0.05
N GLY A 108 -7.71 7.53 0.37
CA GLY A 108 -6.84 8.69 0.57
C GLY A 108 -6.74 9.57 -0.68
N SER A 109 -6.59 8.97 -1.87
CA SER A 109 -6.55 9.71 -3.13
C SER A 109 -7.86 10.45 -3.44
N VAL A 110 -9.02 9.85 -3.12
CA VAL A 110 -10.34 10.48 -3.28
C VAL A 110 -10.50 11.63 -2.28
N LEU A 111 -10.13 11.44 -1.01
CA LEU A 111 -10.19 12.50 -0.01
C LEU A 111 -9.27 13.68 -0.39
N SER A 112 -8.03 13.39 -0.82
CA SER A 112 -7.10 14.41 -1.31
C SER A 112 -7.68 15.19 -2.49
N PHE A 113 -8.32 14.49 -3.44
CA PHE A 113 -8.99 15.13 -4.58
C PHE A 113 -10.11 16.06 -4.12
N PHE A 114 -10.97 15.63 -3.18
CA PHE A 114 -12.07 16.45 -2.67
C PHE A 114 -11.56 17.72 -1.97
N ILE A 115 -10.50 17.60 -1.16
CA ILE A 115 -9.90 18.74 -0.47
C ILE A 115 -9.26 19.73 -1.47
N LYS A 116 -8.45 19.22 -2.43
CA LYS A 116 -7.79 20.06 -3.44
C LYS A 116 -8.77 20.82 -4.34
N ASN A 117 -9.94 20.25 -4.59
CA ASN A 117 -10.98 20.88 -5.40
C ASN A 117 -12.01 21.65 -4.54
N LYS A 118 -11.72 21.88 -3.25
CA LYS A 118 -12.59 22.62 -2.31
C LYS A 118 -14.00 22.03 -2.16
N ILE A 119 -14.17 20.74 -2.47
CA ILE A 119 -15.43 19.99 -2.29
C ILE A 119 -15.64 19.68 -0.81
N VAL A 120 -14.55 19.35 -0.11
CA VAL A 120 -14.50 19.12 1.33
C VAL A 120 -13.51 20.13 1.93
N ARG A 121 -13.92 20.79 3.02
CA ARG A 121 -13.08 21.74 3.78
C ARG A 121 -12.99 21.24 5.21
N ILE A 122 -11.82 20.79 5.61
CA ILE A 122 -11.55 20.20 6.93
C ILE A 122 -10.13 20.54 7.38
N SER A 123 -9.91 20.58 8.68
CA SER A 123 -8.62 20.81 9.32
C SER A 123 -7.67 19.62 9.14
N LYS A 124 -6.37 19.84 9.38
CA LYS A 124 -5.37 18.75 9.36
C LYS A 124 -5.70 17.65 10.37
N ASN A 125 -6.19 18.00 11.55
CA ASN A 125 -6.56 17.03 12.58
C ASN A 125 -7.76 16.17 12.15
N GLU A 126 -8.77 16.76 11.53
CA GLU A 126 -9.91 16.04 10.98
C GLU A 126 -9.51 15.09 9.84
N ILE A 127 -8.58 15.49 8.97
CA ILE A 127 -8.02 14.60 7.94
C ILE A 127 -7.44 13.34 8.60
N VAL A 128 -6.60 13.50 9.63
CA VAL A 128 -5.98 12.37 10.35
C VAL A 128 -7.04 11.48 10.99
N ASN A 129 -8.05 12.08 11.63
CA ASN A 129 -9.12 11.33 12.29
C ASN A 129 -9.95 10.52 11.29
N ILE A 130 -10.40 11.14 10.19
CA ILE A 130 -11.17 10.47 9.13
C ILE A 130 -10.33 9.34 8.49
N CYS A 131 -9.06 9.60 8.18
CA CYS A 131 -8.18 8.58 7.62
C CYS A 131 -8.04 7.37 8.57
N ASN A 132 -7.81 7.60 9.86
CA ASN A 132 -7.64 6.53 10.85
C ASN A 132 -8.94 5.73 11.09
N GLU A 133 -10.10 6.37 11.01
CA GLU A 133 -11.41 5.71 11.11
C GLU A 133 -11.65 4.74 9.95
N ILE A 134 -11.14 5.05 8.74
CA ILE A 134 -11.26 4.19 7.57
C ILE A 134 -10.22 3.05 7.62
N GLY A 135 -8.96 3.39 7.92
CA GLY A 135 -7.87 2.43 8.00
C GLY A 135 -6.49 3.09 8.11
N SER A 136 -5.55 2.41 8.76
CA SER A 136 -4.20 2.92 9.11
C SER A 136 -3.36 3.44 7.93
N ASP A 137 -3.57 2.91 6.73
CA ASP A 137 -2.78 3.30 5.55
C ASP A 137 -3.46 4.41 4.70
N VAL A 138 -4.67 4.89 5.07
CA VAL A 138 -5.42 5.85 4.24
C VAL A 138 -4.70 7.19 4.15
N LEU A 139 -4.08 7.63 5.24
CA LEU A 139 -3.31 8.87 5.28
C LEU A 139 -2.13 8.87 4.29
N LEU A 140 -1.53 7.71 4.01
CA LEU A 140 -0.50 7.54 2.98
C LEU A 140 -1.03 7.79 1.57
N GLY A 141 -2.30 7.50 1.32
CA GLY A 141 -2.95 7.72 0.02
C GLY A 141 -3.22 9.18 -0.34
N MET A 142 -3.03 10.12 0.61
CA MET A 142 -3.28 11.55 0.40
C MET A 142 -2.25 12.19 -0.55
N ASP A 143 -1.02 11.68 -0.57
CA ASP A 143 0.04 12.11 -1.48
C ASP A 143 0.98 10.92 -1.82
N ARG A 144 2.01 11.17 -2.64
CA ARG A 144 2.94 10.15 -3.15
C ARG A 144 4.37 10.35 -2.65
N LYS A 145 4.53 10.91 -1.47
CA LYS A 145 5.85 11.16 -0.91
C LYS A 145 6.36 9.94 -0.17
N ASN A 146 7.61 9.55 -0.41
CA ASN A 146 8.27 8.54 0.39
C ASN A 146 8.15 8.93 1.87
N SER A 147 7.85 7.96 2.72
CA SER A 147 7.41 8.28 4.08
C SER A 147 8.04 7.33 5.10
N ILE A 148 8.28 7.85 6.29
CA ILE A 148 8.58 7.07 7.49
C ILE A 148 7.36 7.14 8.40
N ILE A 149 6.72 6.01 8.63
CA ILE A 149 5.65 5.87 9.64
C ILE A 149 6.33 5.67 10.98
N LEU A 150 6.12 6.58 11.92
CA LEU A 150 6.61 6.48 13.29
C LEU A 150 5.56 5.92 14.24
N ASN A 151 4.30 6.23 13.96
CA ASN A 151 3.11 5.69 14.61
C ASN A 151 1.86 6.05 13.79
N LYS A 152 0.66 5.68 14.25
CA LYS A 152 -0.62 5.93 13.56
C LYS A 152 -0.92 7.42 13.27
N ARG A 153 -0.31 8.35 14.01
CA ARG A 153 -0.57 9.80 13.89
C ARG A 153 0.61 10.57 13.33
N LYS A 154 1.82 10.00 13.36
CA LYS A 154 3.06 10.67 12.96
C LYS A 154 3.70 10.00 11.77
N ILE A 155 3.63 10.66 10.61
CA ILE A 155 4.22 10.24 9.33
C ILE A 155 5.12 11.38 8.85
N GLU A 156 6.41 11.09 8.73
CA GLU A 156 7.39 12.00 8.15
C GLU A 156 7.49 11.75 6.64
N LYS A 157 7.43 12.81 5.84
CA LYS A 157 7.35 12.75 4.38
C LYS A 157 8.58 13.36 3.74
N PHE A 158 9.10 12.70 2.71
CA PHE A 158 10.34 13.08 2.03
C PHE A 158 10.15 13.22 0.52
N ASN A 159 10.68 14.31 -0.04
CA ASN A 159 10.78 14.52 -1.49
C ASN A 159 12.05 13.85 -2.02
N THR A 160 12.15 12.53 -1.91
CA THR A 160 13.29 11.74 -2.40
C THR A 160 12.83 10.80 -3.50
N LYS A 161 13.68 10.58 -4.51
CA LYS A 161 13.44 9.56 -5.54
C LYS A 161 14.34 8.36 -5.26
N ILE A 162 13.76 7.18 -5.13
CA ILE A 162 14.53 5.94 -4.92
C ILE A 162 14.97 5.35 -6.26
N GLY A 163 14.12 5.42 -7.29
CA GLY A 163 14.46 5.08 -8.67
C GLY A 163 14.63 3.59 -8.98
N LEU A 164 14.34 2.68 -8.04
CA LEU A 164 14.50 1.24 -8.21
C LEU A 164 13.43 0.63 -9.12
N TYR A 165 13.86 -0.28 -10.00
CA TYR A 165 12.94 -1.18 -10.69
C TYR A 165 12.54 -2.29 -9.72
N VAL A 166 11.26 -2.68 -9.77
CA VAL A 166 10.70 -3.67 -8.85
C VAL A 166 9.90 -4.72 -9.61
N VAL A 167 10.09 -5.97 -9.26
CA VAL A 167 9.25 -7.08 -9.68
C VAL A 167 8.35 -7.45 -8.51
N LEU A 168 7.04 -7.25 -8.70
CA LEU A 168 6.04 -7.60 -7.70
C LEU A 168 5.41 -8.94 -8.07
N ILE A 169 5.42 -9.88 -7.15
CA ILE A 169 4.83 -11.20 -7.37
C ILE A 169 3.90 -11.54 -6.22
N LYS A 170 2.67 -11.91 -6.55
CA LYS A 170 1.65 -12.30 -5.59
C LYS A 170 1.10 -13.68 -5.93
N PRO A 171 1.21 -14.66 -5.03
CA PRO A 171 0.52 -15.95 -5.17
C PRO A 171 -1.00 -15.74 -5.11
N LYS A 172 -1.77 -16.76 -5.51
CA LYS A 172 -3.24 -16.72 -5.46
C LYS A 172 -3.79 -16.55 -4.04
N ILE A 173 -3.01 -16.88 -3.02
CA ILE A 173 -3.40 -16.74 -1.61
C ILE A 173 -3.49 -15.27 -1.19
N GLY A 174 -4.39 -14.99 -0.26
CA GLY A 174 -4.43 -13.74 0.50
C GLY A 174 -3.98 -14.00 1.94
N CYS A 175 -3.11 -13.14 2.46
CA CYS A 175 -2.67 -13.24 3.85
C CYS A 175 -3.66 -12.54 4.79
N SER A 176 -3.97 -13.19 5.91
CA SER A 176 -4.72 -12.56 7.00
C SER A 176 -3.79 -11.68 7.81
N THR A 177 -3.91 -10.37 7.65
CA THR A 177 -3.12 -9.39 8.43
C THR A 177 -3.26 -9.66 9.92
N ARG A 178 -4.49 -9.89 10.40
CA ARG A 178 -4.78 -10.15 11.81
C ARG A 178 -4.02 -11.37 12.35
N GLU A 179 -4.05 -12.49 11.62
CA GLU A 179 -3.39 -13.74 12.05
C GLU A 179 -1.86 -13.60 12.04
N ILE A 180 -1.30 -12.89 11.06
CA ILE A 180 0.15 -12.67 10.98
C ILE A 180 0.62 -11.81 12.16
N TYR A 181 -0.08 -10.70 12.46
CA TYR A 181 0.24 -9.86 13.61
C TYR A 181 0.10 -10.61 14.94
N LYS A 182 -0.96 -11.43 15.09
CA LYS A 182 -1.16 -12.25 16.31
C LYS A 182 0.02 -13.18 16.58
N ARG A 183 0.65 -13.70 15.53
CA ARG A 183 1.80 -14.62 15.59
C ARG A 183 3.14 -13.92 15.68
N SER A 184 3.19 -12.60 15.59
CA SER A 184 4.42 -11.83 15.77
C SER A 184 4.75 -11.73 17.25
N LYS A 185 5.76 -12.49 17.70
CA LYS A 185 6.22 -12.55 19.09
C LYS A 185 7.51 -11.75 19.31
N ASN A 186 8.30 -11.55 18.26
CA ASN A 186 9.58 -10.86 18.34
C ASN A 186 9.40 -9.38 17.96
N PHE A 187 9.96 -8.50 18.77
CA PHE A 187 9.93 -7.06 18.57
C PHE A 187 11.30 -6.55 18.17
N SER A 188 11.33 -5.63 17.20
CA SER A 188 12.56 -4.95 16.81
C SER A 188 13.04 -4.04 17.93
N LYS A 189 14.31 -4.20 18.35
CA LYS A 189 14.95 -3.32 19.34
C LYS A 189 15.27 -1.94 18.78
N ASN A 190 15.59 -1.86 17.49
CA ASN A 190 16.06 -0.64 16.84
C ASN A 190 14.90 0.16 16.22
N GLN A 191 14.83 1.43 16.59
CA GLN A 191 13.93 2.38 15.96
C GLN A 191 14.50 2.89 14.63
N ILE A 192 13.62 3.20 13.67
CA ILE A 192 14.00 3.81 12.41
C ILE A 192 14.44 5.26 12.68
N LYS A 193 15.70 5.59 12.34
CA LYS A 193 16.20 6.96 12.41
C LYS A 193 15.55 7.81 11.30
N ILE A 194 15.05 8.99 11.67
CA ILE A 194 14.43 9.93 10.71
C ILE A 194 15.55 10.63 9.94
N SER A 195 15.79 10.17 8.70
CA SER A 195 16.79 10.76 7.81
C SER A 195 16.46 10.47 6.35
N LYS A 196 16.83 11.38 5.44
CA LYS A 196 16.78 11.13 3.99
C LYS A 196 17.68 9.97 3.57
N ASN A 197 18.77 9.70 4.30
CA ASN A 197 19.72 8.63 4.02
C ASN A 197 19.11 7.24 4.19
N ILE A 198 17.99 7.10 4.90
CA ILE A 198 17.27 5.84 5.05
C ILE A 198 16.75 5.28 3.71
N PHE A 199 16.60 6.15 2.70
CA PHE A 199 16.17 5.78 1.35
C PHE A 199 17.32 5.40 0.42
N LYS A 200 18.59 5.46 0.88
CA LYS A 200 19.75 4.94 0.14
C LYS A 200 19.70 3.42 0.10
N ILE A 201 20.24 2.83 -0.97
CA ILE A 201 20.17 1.38 -1.23
C ILE A 201 20.78 0.56 -0.11
N GLU A 202 21.89 1.01 0.48
CA GLU A 202 22.62 0.34 1.56
C GLU A 202 21.74 0.23 2.81
N SER A 203 21.08 1.33 3.20
CA SER A 203 20.12 1.36 4.31
C SER A 203 18.91 0.47 4.06
N LEU A 204 18.42 0.46 2.81
CA LEU A 204 17.26 -0.37 2.43
C LEU A 204 17.60 -1.86 2.40
N LYS A 205 18.82 -2.24 2.02
CA LYS A 205 19.27 -3.65 2.06
C LYS A 205 19.26 -4.22 3.47
N SER A 206 19.77 -3.48 4.45
CA SER A 206 19.85 -3.91 5.85
C SER A 206 18.49 -3.88 6.57
N ALA A 207 17.53 -3.14 6.04
CA ALA A 207 16.19 -3.05 6.64
C ALA A 207 15.43 -4.39 6.54
N LYS A 208 14.44 -4.61 7.43
CA LYS A 208 13.69 -5.86 7.55
C LYS A 208 12.17 -5.60 7.54
N ASN A 209 11.40 -6.67 7.33
CA ASN A 209 9.97 -6.69 7.60
C ASN A 209 9.70 -7.77 8.65
N ASP A 210 9.40 -7.39 9.88
CA ASP A 210 9.20 -8.30 11.01
C ASP A 210 7.99 -9.23 10.81
N LEU A 211 7.10 -8.92 9.88
CA LEU A 211 5.97 -9.78 9.53
C LEU A 211 6.36 -10.92 8.56
N GLU A 212 7.57 -10.94 8.00
CA GLU A 212 7.99 -12.00 7.08
C GLU A 212 8.02 -13.37 7.77
N GLN A 213 8.67 -13.48 8.91
CA GLN A 213 8.81 -14.76 9.61
C GLN A 213 7.45 -15.36 10.00
N PRO A 214 6.53 -14.64 10.68
CA PRO A 214 5.21 -15.17 10.98
C PRO A 214 4.37 -15.44 9.72
N ALA A 215 4.51 -14.66 8.65
CA ALA A 215 3.82 -14.91 7.38
C ALA A 215 4.37 -16.17 6.70
N PHE A 216 5.68 -16.40 6.71
CA PHE A 216 6.31 -17.57 6.09
C PHE A 216 6.02 -18.87 6.84
N ASN A 217 5.80 -18.78 8.16
CA ASN A 217 5.37 -19.94 8.95
C ASN A 217 3.91 -20.32 8.65
N LEU A 218 3.04 -19.33 8.42
CA LEU A 218 1.64 -19.58 8.03
C LEU A 218 1.48 -19.97 6.56
N TYR A 219 2.34 -19.41 5.70
CA TYR A 219 2.26 -19.56 4.25
C TYR A 219 3.65 -19.85 3.68
N PRO A 220 4.17 -21.12 3.78
CA PRO A 220 5.53 -21.49 3.37
C PRO A 220 5.86 -21.14 1.91
N ILE A 221 4.85 -21.09 1.05
CA ILE A 221 5.00 -20.69 -0.35
C ILE A 221 5.59 -19.28 -0.52
N LEU A 222 5.38 -18.36 0.44
CA LEU A 222 5.98 -17.03 0.43
C LEU A 222 7.48 -17.09 0.67
N ARG A 223 7.93 -18.00 1.56
CA ARG A 223 9.36 -18.24 1.79
C ARG A 223 10.01 -18.78 0.52
N LYS A 224 9.41 -19.82 -0.08
CA LYS A 224 9.91 -20.40 -1.36
C LYS A 224 10.03 -19.33 -2.44
N LEU A 225 9.04 -18.44 -2.57
CA LEU A 225 9.06 -17.35 -3.55
C LEU A 225 10.15 -16.33 -3.22
N LYS A 226 10.33 -15.97 -1.94
CA LYS A 226 11.40 -15.04 -1.53
C LYS A 226 12.78 -15.61 -1.82
N THR A 227 13.05 -16.87 -1.45
CA THR A 227 14.34 -17.54 -1.72
C THR A 227 14.62 -17.54 -3.22
N PHE A 228 13.67 -18.03 -4.05
CA PHE A 228 13.83 -18.01 -5.51
C PHE A 228 14.20 -16.63 -6.07
N LEU A 229 13.52 -15.58 -5.60
CA LEU A 229 13.81 -14.21 -6.07
C LEU A 229 15.14 -13.67 -5.54
N SER A 230 15.60 -14.13 -4.38
CA SER A 230 16.90 -13.74 -3.79
C SER A 230 18.07 -14.31 -4.56
N ASP A 231 17.88 -15.43 -5.26
CA ASP A 231 18.89 -16.10 -6.07
C ASP A 231 18.96 -15.55 -7.52
N VAL A 232 18.05 -14.63 -7.87
CA VAL A 232 18.06 -14.03 -9.21
C VAL A 232 19.24 -13.04 -9.34
N GLU A 233 19.94 -13.17 -10.44
CA GLU A 233 21.12 -12.33 -10.75
C GLU A 233 20.82 -10.84 -10.67
N GLN A 234 21.73 -10.06 -10.09
CA GLN A 234 21.69 -8.62 -9.91
C GLN A 234 20.51 -8.09 -9.06
N VAL A 235 19.78 -8.97 -8.36
CA VAL A 235 18.83 -8.52 -7.35
C VAL A 235 19.57 -7.80 -6.20
N LYS A 236 19.06 -6.69 -5.74
CA LYS A 236 19.68 -5.93 -4.64
C LYS A 236 19.18 -6.40 -3.28
N PHE A 237 17.90 -6.63 -3.18
CA PHE A 237 17.24 -7.26 -2.03
C PHE A 237 15.84 -7.71 -2.41
N VAL A 238 15.25 -8.60 -1.59
CA VAL A 238 13.88 -9.08 -1.74
C VAL A 238 13.14 -8.91 -0.43
N ARG A 239 11.90 -8.44 -0.47
CA ARG A 239 11.10 -8.19 0.74
C ARG A 239 9.62 -8.38 0.51
N MET A 240 8.93 -8.92 1.51
CA MET A 240 7.47 -8.92 1.54
C MET A 240 6.96 -7.51 1.84
N THR A 241 5.91 -7.04 1.16
CA THR A 241 5.30 -5.75 1.47
C THR A 241 4.13 -5.90 2.45
N GLY A 242 4.15 -5.11 3.53
CA GLY A 242 3.15 -5.17 4.59
C GLY A 242 3.08 -6.58 5.19
N SER A 243 1.86 -7.06 5.42
CA SER A 243 1.58 -8.44 5.85
C SER A 243 1.49 -9.44 4.68
N GLY A 244 1.93 -9.04 3.49
CA GLY A 244 1.86 -9.91 2.31
C GLY A 244 0.48 -9.85 1.61
N SER A 245 0.27 -10.70 0.63
CA SER A 245 1.11 -11.82 0.17
C SER A 245 2.11 -11.45 -0.95
N THR A 246 2.30 -10.18 -1.30
CA THR A 246 3.22 -9.78 -2.36
C THR A 246 4.66 -9.78 -1.86
N ILE A 247 5.52 -10.49 -2.59
CA ILE A 247 6.98 -10.42 -2.48
C ILE A 247 7.49 -9.48 -3.57
N VAL A 248 8.44 -8.61 -3.22
CA VAL A 248 8.99 -7.57 -4.08
C VAL A 248 10.49 -7.78 -4.20
N ALA A 249 11.01 -7.95 -5.43
CA ALA A 249 12.43 -7.98 -5.74
C ALA A 249 12.85 -6.63 -6.33
N TYR A 250 13.99 -6.10 -5.88
CA TYR A 250 14.46 -4.74 -6.18
C TYR A 250 15.73 -4.76 -7.00
N PHE A 251 15.79 -3.93 -8.05
CA PHE A 251 16.88 -3.85 -9.02
C PHE A 251 17.25 -2.39 -9.32
N LEU A 252 18.51 -2.12 -9.60
CA LEU A 252 18.98 -0.82 -10.07
C LEU A 252 18.59 -0.59 -11.54
N ASN A 253 18.71 -1.64 -12.37
CA ASN A 253 18.52 -1.56 -13.81
C ASN A 253 17.28 -2.31 -14.28
N ARG A 254 16.75 -1.87 -15.43
CA ARG A 254 15.54 -2.45 -16.02
C ARG A 254 15.77 -3.85 -16.58
N LYS A 255 16.91 -4.10 -17.25
CA LYS A 255 17.21 -5.37 -17.93
C LYS A 255 17.16 -6.57 -16.98
N PRO A 256 17.90 -6.60 -15.84
CA PRO A 256 17.82 -7.70 -14.87
C PRO A 256 16.41 -7.84 -14.27
N ALA A 257 15.69 -6.76 -14.02
CA ALA A 257 14.31 -6.84 -13.52
C ALA A 257 13.34 -7.49 -14.54
N VAL A 258 13.52 -7.24 -15.84
CA VAL A 258 12.76 -7.92 -16.90
C VAL A 258 13.06 -9.41 -16.92
N ASN A 259 14.35 -9.79 -16.81
CA ASN A 259 14.78 -11.19 -16.76
C ASN A 259 14.19 -11.91 -15.53
N ALA A 260 14.26 -11.27 -14.36
CA ALA A 260 13.64 -11.77 -13.14
C ALA A 260 12.12 -12.03 -13.31
N LEU A 261 11.41 -11.11 -13.95
CA LEU A 261 9.99 -11.29 -14.24
C LEU A 261 9.73 -12.49 -15.17
N LYS A 262 10.53 -12.66 -16.22
CA LYS A 262 10.42 -13.81 -17.15
C LYS A 262 10.65 -15.13 -16.41
N LEU A 263 11.72 -15.22 -15.60
CA LEU A 263 12.03 -16.39 -14.78
C LEU A 263 10.91 -16.71 -13.77
N ALA A 264 10.41 -15.69 -13.09
CA ALA A 264 9.31 -15.87 -12.14
C ALA A 264 8.04 -16.36 -12.82
N ARG A 265 7.68 -15.85 -13.99
CA ARG A 265 6.52 -16.32 -14.77
C ARG A 265 6.66 -17.76 -15.24
N LYS A 266 7.87 -18.19 -15.59
CA LYS A 266 8.17 -19.60 -15.95
C LYS A 266 7.96 -20.54 -14.76
N ASN A 267 8.46 -20.17 -13.57
CA ASN A 267 8.45 -21.01 -12.38
C ASN A 267 7.13 -20.92 -11.57
N PHE A 268 6.43 -19.79 -11.64
CA PHE A 268 5.19 -19.51 -10.88
C PHE A 268 4.06 -19.08 -11.83
N LYS A 269 3.71 -19.93 -12.79
CA LYS A 269 2.76 -19.65 -13.89
C LYS A 269 1.42 -19.06 -13.45
N ASN A 270 0.93 -19.47 -12.27
CA ASN A 270 -0.37 -19.07 -11.75
C ASN A 270 -0.32 -17.86 -10.79
N TYR A 271 0.84 -17.19 -10.66
CA TYR A 271 0.97 -16.03 -9.79
C TYR A 271 0.81 -14.75 -10.58
N TRP A 272 0.16 -13.78 -9.96
CA TRP A 272 0.18 -12.44 -10.53
C TRP A 272 1.58 -11.85 -10.39
N SER A 273 2.08 -11.30 -11.48
CA SER A 273 3.41 -10.70 -11.49
C SER A 273 3.48 -9.50 -12.43
N ILE A 274 4.18 -8.45 -12.03
CA ILE A 274 4.35 -7.23 -12.81
C ILE A 274 5.70 -6.58 -12.54
N LEU A 275 6.28 -5.99 -13.60
CA LEU A 275 7.40 -5.05 -13.50
C LEU A 275 6.86 -3.65 -13.22
N SER A 276 7.46 -2.95 -12.27
CA SER A 276 7.14 -1.57 -11.96
C SER A 276 8.42 -0.79 -11.63
N LYS A 277 8.29 0.46 -11.20
CA LYS A 277 9.38 1.31 -10.74
C LYS A 277 8.90 2.13 -9.56
N THR A 278 9.75 2.36 -8.56
CA THR A 278 9.48 3.31 -7.48
C THR A 278 9.39 4.73 -8.04
N ILE A 279 8.56 5.58 -7.45
CA ILE A 279 8.28 6.96 -7.90
C ILE A 279 8.68 7.97 -6.83
#